data_db245424ab745a3e62ef28c6024a1bc0
#
_entry.id   db245424ab745a3e62ef28c6024a1bc0
#
_cell.length_a   1.000
_cell.length_b   1.000
_cell.length_c   1.000
_cell.angle_alpha   90.00
_cell.angle_beta   90.00
_cell.angle_gamma   90.00
#
_symmetry.space_group_name_H-M   'P 1'
#
loop_
_entity.id
_entity.type
_entity.pdbx_description
1 polymer ?
#
loop_
_entity_poly.entity_id
_entity_poly.type
_entity_poly.pdbx_seq_one_letter_code
_entity_poly.pdbx_strand_id
1 'polypeptide(L)'
;MSSVLIADGEEFPCRPRSFSESTKGRIEIPLIYDSGTKTEVSLSDQKRFMETVAGKLVLGYGFDERYAKLLEQHGAAGWIQIWTSDEDAVHEDTVSPVWGTPDMDSSLFQLRMPVVAVSKPCGEKLIRKLKIYEAEGKQLFAQLSSEVDTCVKNVALPIAEIPGKSRDFVLLSGHYDTWYRGAFDNCTANALALELACYMKEHQDELFYSLRIAWWPGHSNGRYMGSTWYCDHHWDELEEYCIAHLNLDLLGSKGADHTLAIRTAGLEGEEWLKEQVRKVDPAAEMMFGRIGRGADQSLWGAEIPYHINPRYEAKKERKHSDAPGPGVYWWHTIDDTFDKIDLDGLLRDGRVVGVLLYELLSKEKLPADYSSYAKTWLPYFETLKNSEEHEQAADEIETLLKEVLDRCETLEHIWGTEKIEEHNRLCRLVGGVFSRLMHSTGSAYEQDTSFAYGPLQLLKASAKALPENSPADWSLFYQTTFVRQRNRMVTELRKLLKEIDLEFRNGSDRFGSSRNCDRRMEI
;
A
#
# COMPACT_ATOMS: atom_id res chain seq x y z
N MET A 1 -2.86 5.01 -25.37
CA MET A 1 -2.50 3.57 -25.28
C MET A 1 -3.45 2.78 -26.17
N SER A 2 -2.92 1.87 -27.00
CA SER A 2 -3.72 0.96 -27.86
C SER A 2 -3.03 -0.40 -27.96
N SER A 3 -3.83 -1.46 -28.17
CA SER A 3 -3.27 -2.80 -28.41
C SER A 3 -4.17 -3.62 -29.30
N VAL A 4 -3.57 -4.57 -30.01
CA VAL A 4 -4.23 -5.60 -30.83
C VAL A 4 -3.58 -6.94 -30.52
N LEU A 5 -4.38 -7.93 -30.21
CA LEU A 5 -3.96 -9.30 -29.94
C LEU A 5 -4.74 -10.24 -30.86
N ILE A 6 -4.03 -10.99 -31.71
CA ILE A 6 -4.63 -11.96 -32.62
C ILE A 6 -3.96 -13.33 -32.39
N ALA A 7 -4.74 -14.37 -32.24
CA ALA A 7 -4.25 -15.75 -32.14
C ALA A 7 -5.17 -16.67 -32.92
N ASP A 8 -4.60 -17.57 -33.74
CA ASP A 8 -5.36 -18.51 -34.59
C ASP A 8 -6.41 -17.79 -35.47
N GLY A 9 -6.02 -16.65 -36.07
CA GLY A 9 -6.87 -15.83 -36.93
C GLY A 9 -8.01 -15.07 -36.23
N GLU A 10 -8.11 -15.13 -34.90
CA GLU A 10 -9.12 -14.46 -34.10
C GLU A 10 -8.52 -13.31 -33.31
N GLU A 11 -9.21 -12.15 -33.28
CA GLU A 11 -8.84 -11.00 -32.48
C GLU A 11 -9.44 -11.08 -31.08
N PHE A 12 -8.63 -10.80 -30.05
CA PHE A 12 -9.02 -10.80 -28.64
C PHE A 12 -9.00 -9.39 -28.08
N PRO A 13 -10.09 -8.91 -27.47
CA PRO A 13 -10.11 -7.64 -26.75
C PRO A 13 -9.01 -7.61 -25.70
N CYS A 14 -8.14 -6.60 -25.78
CA CYS A 14 -7.05 -6.43 -24.82
C CYS A 14 -6.75 -4.94 -24.58
N ARG A 15 -6.04 -4.65 -23.49
CA ARG A 15 -5.55 -3.33 -23.15
C ARG A 15 -4.09 -3.40 -22.73
N PRO A 16 -3.23 -2.46 -23.15
CA PRO A 16 -1.87 -2.40 -22.66
C PRO A 16 -1.85 -1.97 -21.20
N ARG A 17 -0.91 -2.47 -20.43
CA ARG A 17 -0.66 -1.99 -19.07
C ARG A 17 0.15 -0.71 -19.09
N SER A 18 -0.17 0.24 -18.19
CA SER A 18 0.65 1.42 -17.99
C SER A 18 2.05 1.03 -17.55
N PHE A 19 3.06 1.75 -18.04
CA PHE A 19 4.50 1.47 -17.87
C PHE A 19 5.01 0.18 -18.51
N SER A 20 4.23 -0.49 -19.36
CA SER A 20 4.77 -1.51 -20.23
C SER A 20 5.45 -0.89 -21.46
N GLU A 21 6.33 -1.66 -22.13
CA GLU A 21 7.01 -1.22 -23.35
C GLU A 21 6.09 -1.37 -24.56
N SER A 22 6.26 -0.51 -25.56
CA SER A 22 5.58 -0.64 -26.85
C SER A 22 6.23 -1.73 -27.71
N THR A 23 5.40 -2.40 -28.52
CA THR A 23 5.89 -3.36 -29.50
C THR A 23 6.39 -2.66 -30.75
N LYS A 24 7.24 -2.11 -31.14
CA LYS A 24 7.66 -1.44 -32.41
C LYS A 24 6.97 -2.03 -33.65
N GLY A 25 5.64 -1.93 -33.70
CA GLY A 25 4.78 -2.53 -34.72
C GLY A 25 4.20 -3.88 -34.29
N ARG A 26 3.60 -4.60 -35.25
CA ARG A 26 3.02 -5.92 -35.00
C ARG A 26 4.10 -6.99 -35.02
N ILE A 27 4.21 -7.72 -33.93
CA ILE A 27 5.16 -8.84 -33.77
C ILE A 27 4.39 -10.16 -33.67
N GLU A 28 4.93 -11.24 -34.25
CA GLU A 28 4.40 -12.59 -34.16
C GLU A 28 5.28 -13.43 -33.26
N ILE A 29 4.71 -13.98 -32.18
CA ILE A 29 5.45 -14.55 -31.08
C ILE A 29 4.83 -15.89 -30.69
N PRO A 30 5.63 -16.95 -30.40
CA PRO A 30 5.10 -18.19 -29.86
C PRO A 30 4.45 -17.97 -28.48
N LEU A 31 3.22 -18.45 -28.31
CA LEU A 31 2.45 -18.33 -27.08
C LEU A 31 2.70 -19.53 -26.17
N ILE A 32 2.88 -19.29 -24.88
CA ILE A 32 2.94 -20.34 -23.85
C ILE A 32 2.05 -19.96 -22.68
N TYR A 33 1.60 -20.95 -21.91
CA TYR A 33 0.75 -20.74 -20.74
C TYR A 33 1.48 -21.07 -19.44
N ASP A 34 1.50 -20.12 -18.52
CA ASP A 34 1.91 -20.35 -17.14
C ASP A 34 0.69 -20.74 -16.31
N SER A 35 0.58 -22.02 -15.99
CA SER A 35 -0.48 -22.55 -15.12
C SER A 35 -0.24 -22.28 -13.64
N GLY A 36 0.97 -21.82 -13.27
CA GLY A 36 1.45 -21.73 -11.88
C GLY A 36 1.12 -20.44 -11.15
N THR A 37 0.69 -19.40 -11.86
CA THR A 37 0.43 -18.07 -11.26
C THR A 37 -0.74 -18.03 -10.25
N LYS A 38 -1.55 -19.07 -10.19
CA LYS A 38 -2.67 -19.21 -9.23
C LYS A 38 -2.41 -20.14 -8.06
N THR A 39 -1.36 -20.93 -8.08
CA THR A 39 -1.15 -21.99 -7.10
C THR A 39 0.19 -21.78 -6.38
N GLU A 40 0.30 -22.32 -5.18
CA GLU A 40 1.57 -22.45 -4.45
C GLU A 40 2.53 -23.40 -5.19
N VAL A 41 2.90 -23.02 -6.41
CA VAL A 41 3.87 -23.76 -7.22
C VAL A 41 5.21 -23.70 -6.52
N SER A 42 5.89 -24.84 -6.46
CA SER A 42 7.22 -24.90 -5.88
C SER A 42 8.18 -23.94 -6.61
N LEU A 43 9.13 -23.37 -5.88
CA LEU A 43 10.15 -22.49 -6.46
C LEU A 43 10.93 -23.16 -7.59
N SER A 44 11.09 -24.49 -7.55
CA SER A 44 11.71 -25.28 -8.61
C SER A 44 10.89 -25.31 -9.90
N ASP A 45 9.56 -25.30 -9.79
CA ASP A 45 8.68 -25.26 -10.97
C ASP A 45 8.66 -23.87 -11.59
N GLN A 46 8.67 -22.82 -10.78
CA GLN A 46 8.85 -21.44 -11.25
C GLN A 46 10.18 -21.30 -12.02
N LYS A 47 11.29 -21.81 -11.47
CA LYS A 47 12.59 -21.76 -12.14
C LYS A 47 12.56 -22.48 -13.48
N ARG A 48 12.03 -23.71 -13.55
CA ARG A 48 11.89 -24.46 -14.79
C ARG A 48 11.04 -23.74 -15.83
N PHE A 49 9.95 -23.13 -15.40
CA PHE A 49 9.11 -22.35 -16.30
C PHE A 49 9.88 -21.13 -16.84
N MET A 50 10.58 -20.39 -15.99
CA MET A 50 11.37 -19.23 -16.40
C MET A 50 12.48 -19.59 -17.41
N GLU A 51 13.02 -20.80 -17.38
CA GLU A 51 13.96 -21.29 -18.41
C GLU A 51 13.31 -21.47 -19.80
N THR A 52 11.97 -21.54 -19.87
CA THR A 52 11.21 -21.75 -21.11
C THR A 52 10.67 -20.48 -21.75
N VAL A 53 10.72 -19.31 -21.06
CA VAL A 53 9.99 -18.11 -21.49
C VAL A 53 10.73 -17.26 -22.52
N ALA A 54 12.04 -17.47 -22.72
CA ALA A 54 12.86 -16.65 -23.62
C ALA A 54 12.27 -16.60 -25.05
N GLY A 55 12.05 -15.37 -25.54
CA GLY A 55 11.46 -15.11 -26.86
C GLY A 55 9.99 -15.47 -27.01
N LYS A 56 9.28 -15.76 -25.92
CA LYS A 56 7.88 -16.17 -25.95
C LYS A 56 6.95 -15.14 -25.32
N LEU A 57 5.71 -15.14 -25.77
CA LEU A 57 4.59 -14.42 -25.15
C LEU A 57 3.98 -15.30 -24.07
N VAL A 58 4.03 -14.87 -22.84
CA VAL A 58 3.52 -15.64 -21.70
C VAL A 58 2.07 -15.27 -21.44
N LEU A 59 1.19 -16.25 -21.39
CA LEU A 59 -0.22 -16.10 -20.96
C LEU A 59 -0.34 -16.58 -19.52
N GLY A 60 -0.90 -15.79 -18.62
CA GLY A 60 -1.05 -16.20 -17.23
C GLY A 60 -1.94 -15.28 -16.41
N TYR A 61 -2.42 -15.80 -15.28
CA TYR A 61 -3.19 -15.03 -14.32
C TYR A 61 -2.27 -14.17 -13.44
N GLY A 62 -2.80 -13.08 -12.91
CA GLY A 62 -2.10 -12.23 -11.95
C GLY A 62 -1.84 -10.82 -12.46
N PHE A 63 -1.31 -9.99 -11.59
CA PHE A 63 -0.93 -8.59 -11.85
C PHE A 63 0.27 -8.14 -10.99
N ASP A 64 1.18 -9.06 -10.69
CA ASP A 64 2.35 -8.82 -9.84
C ASP A 64 3.52 -8.26 -10.69
N GLU A 65 3.97 -7.06 -10.37
CA GLU A 65 5.08 -6.38 -11.04
C GLU A 65 6.42 -7.13 -10.87
N ARG A 66 6.60 -7.86 -9.76
CA ARG A 66 7.77 -8.74 -9.56
C ARG A 66 7.79 -9.84 -10.60
N TYR A 67 6.63 -10.45 -10.87
CA TYR A 67 6.51 -11.48 -11.89
C TYR A 67 6.81 -10.93 -13.28
N ALA A 68 6.27 -9.75 -13.62
CA ALA A 68 6.59 -9.08 -14.88
C ALA A 68 8.10 -8.85 -15.04
N LYS A 69 8.78 -8.41 -13.98
CA LYS A 69 10.24 -8.19 -13.99
C LYS A 69 11.03 -9.49 -14.11
N LEU A 70 10.58 -10.58 -13.49
CA LEU A 70 11.18 -11.90 -13.65
C LEU A 70 11.05 -12.39 -15.10
N LEU A 71 9.89 -12.25 -15.72
CA LEU A 71 9.69 -12.60 -17.14
C LEU A 71 10.66 -11.82 -18.05
N GLU A 72 10.75 -10.50 -17.84
CA GLU A 72 11.70 -9.66 -18.58
C GLU A 72 13.14 -10.12 -18.40
N GLN A 73 13.58 -10.37 -17.17
CA GLN A 73 14.95 -10.83 -16.87
C GLN A 73 15.30 -12.17 -17.52
N HIS A 74 14.30 -13.03 -17.74
CA HIS A 74 14.46 -14.32 -18.43
C HIS A 74 14.19 -14.22 -19.94
N GLY A 75 14.05 -13.01 -20.47
CA GLY A 75 13.96 -12.77 -21.91
C GLY A 75 12.60 -13.06 -22.54
N ALA A 76 11.52 -13.06 -21.75
CA ALA A 76 10.17 -13.16 -22.32
C ALA A 76 9.92 -12.00 -23.29
N ALA A 77 9.22 -12.27 -24.40
CA ALA A 77 8.89 -11.27 -25.40
C ALA A 77 7.68 -10.41 -25.02
N GLY A 78 6.89 -10.84 -24.04
CA GLY A 78 5.73 -10.13 -23.53
C GLY A 78 4.90 -10.96 -22.57
N TRP A 79 3.92 -10.32 -21.93
CA TRP A 79 3.00 -10.96 -21.01
C TRP A 79 1.54 -10.58 -21.33
N ILE A 80 0.67 -11.59 -21.43
CA ILE A 80 -0.78 -11.45 -21.47
C ILE A 80 -1.32 -11.78 -20.09
N GLN A 81 -1.76 -10.76 -19.37
CA GLN A 81 -2.39 -10.90 -18.05
C GLN A 81 -3.85 -11.27 -18.20
N ILE A 82 -4.26 -12.37 -17.58
CA ILE A 82 -5.66 -12.76 -17.48
C ILE A 82 -6.23 -12.18 -16.19
N TRP A 83 -7.26 -11.33 -16.30
CA TRP A 83 -8.00 -10.86 -15.14
C TRP A 83 -8.80 -12.00 -14.50
N THR A 84 -8.96 -12.00 -13.20
CA THR A 84 -9.54 -13.12 -12.45
C THR A 84 -11.06 -13.06 -12.31
N SER A 85 -11.70 -11.93 -12.66
CA SER A 85 -13.16 -11.80 -12.61
C SER A 85 -13.86 -12.62 -13.69
N ASP A 86 -15.02 -13.19 -13.36
CA ASP A 86 -15.80 -14.01 -14.29
C ASP A 86 -16.48 -13.18 -15.38
N GLU A 87 -16.64 -11.88 -15.17
CA GLU A 87 -17.22 -10.96 -16.15
C GLU A 87 -16.27 -10.72 -17.33
N ASP A 88 -16.85 -10.52 -18.52
CA ASP A 88 -16.07 -10.23 -19.73
C ASP A 88 -15.69 -8.74 -19.80
N ALA A 89 -14.94 -8.31 -18.80
CA ALA A 89 -14.43 -6.95 -18.68
C ALA A 89 -12.89 -6.96 -18.65
N VAL A 90 -12.27 -6.07 -19.42
CA VAL A 90 -10.82 -5.92 -19.41
C VAL A 90 -10.47 -4.94 -18.29
N HIS A 91 -9.64 -5.39 -17.37
CA HIS A 91 -9.15 -4.62 -16.24
C HIS A 91 -7.92 -3.78 -16.63
N GLU A 92 -7.90 -2.51 -16.27
CA GLU A 92 -6.73 -1.64 -16.41
C GLU A 92 -5.89 -1.66 -15.14
N ASP A 93 -4.57 -1.50 -15.30
CA ASP A 93 -3.63 -1.36 -14.18
C ASP A 93 -2.24 -0.93 -14.70
N THR A 94 -1.31 -0.76 -13.77
CA THR A 94 0.10 -0.51 -14.06
C THR A 94 0.94 -1.77 -13.85
N VAL A 95 2.12 -1.80 -14.47
CA VAL A 95 3.13 -2.83 -14.23
C VAL A 95 4.49 -2.24 -13.84
N SER A 96 4.48 -1.03 -13.27
CA SER A 96 5.71 -0.38 -12.83
C SER A 96 6.28 -1.03 -11.57
N PRO A 97 7.50 -1.56 -11.59
CA PRO A 97 8.23 -1.94 -10.39
C PRO A 97 8.64 -0.74 -9.54
N VAL A 98 8.64 0.47 -10.13
CA VAL A 98 8.99 1.71 -9.46
C VAL A 98 7.73 2.32 -8.83
N TRP A 99 7.86 2.75 -7.58
CA TRP A 99 6.80 3.43 -6.86
C TRP A 99 6.90 4.93 -7.09
N GLY A 100 5.97 5.48 -7.84
CA GLY A 100 5.94 6.91 -8.16
C GLY A 100 6.94 7.32 -9.24
N THR A 101 7.44 8.55 -9.13
CA THR A 101 8.42 9.10 -10.07
C THR A 101 9.78 8.42 -9.87
N PRO A 102 10.39 7.85 -10.93
CA PRO A 102 11.69 7.23 -10.80
C PRO A 102 12.80 8.27 -10.57
N ASP A 103 13.74 7.95 -9.72
CA ASP A 103 15.03 8.60 -9.60
C ASP A 103 16.09 7.98 -10.56
N MET A 104 17.35 8.40 -10.45
CA MET A 104 18.42 7.89 -11.31
C MET A 104 18.61 6.38 -11.22
N ASP A 105 18.52 5.81 -10.02
CA ASP A 105 18.77 4.39 -9.78
C ASP A 105 17.51 3.56 -10.05
N SER A 106 16.35 3.97 -9.54
CA SER A 106 15.09 3.26 -9.73
C SER A 106 14.60 3.27 -11.18
N SER A 107 15.02 4.26 -12.00
CA SER A 107 14.74 4.29 -13.44
C SER A 107 15.25 3.04 -14.19
N LEU A 108 16.28 2.38 -13.65
CA LEU A 108 16.83 1.13 -14.20
C LEU A 108 15.90 -0.08 -13.99
N PHE A 109 14.97 0.03 -13.05
CA PHE A 109 14.00 -1.03 -12.75
C PHE A 109 12.71 -0.93 -13.56
N GLN A 110 12.51 0.13 -14.34
CA GLN A 110 11.37 0.23 -15.24
C GLN A 110 11.27 -0.98 -16.16
N LEU A 111 10.05 -1.44 -16.42
CA LEU A 111 9.79 -2.59 -17.26
C LEU A 111 10.03 -2.24 -18.74
N ARG A 112 10.76 -3.10 -19.45
CA ARG A 112 11.07 -2.95 -20.88
C ARG A 112 10.48 -4.10 -21.70
N MET A 113 9.29 -4.51 -21.35
CA MET A 113 8.58 -5.62 -21.99
C MET A 113 7.11 -5.22 -22.20
N PRO A 114 6.49 -5.54 -23.35
CA PRO A 114 5.08 -5.32 -23.57
C PRO A 114 4.24 -6.20 -22.64
N VAL A 115 3.22 -5.60 -22.05
CA VAL A 115 2.24 -6.29 -21.20
C VAL A 115 0.84 -5.83 -21.60
N VAL A 116 -0.04 -6.78 -21.86
CA VAL A 116 -1.45 -6.51 -22.16
C VAL A 116 -2.35 -7.32 -21.24
N ALA A 117 -3.52 -6.79 -20.93
CA ALA A 117 -4.53 -7.48 -20.17
C ALA A 117 -5.68 -7.98 -21.06
N VAL A 118 -6.24 -9.12 -20.70
CA VAL A 118 -7.47 -9.67 -21.28
C VAL A 118 -8.44 -10.05 -20.17
N SER A 119 -9.74 -10.11 -20.51
CA SER A 119 -10.74 -10.67 -19.59
C SER A 119 -10.50 -12.16 -19.34
N LYS A 120 -11.05 -12.70 -18.25
CA LYS A 120 -10.98 -14.14 -17.94
C LYS A 120 -11.57 -15.01 -19.05
N PRO A 121 -12.79 -14.74 -19.58
CA PRO A 121 -13.33 -15.52 -20.71
C PRO A 121 -12.41 -15.53 -21.92
N CYS A 122 -11.79 -14.40 -22.29
CA CYS A 122 -10.82 -14.31 -23.37
C CYS A 122 -9.56 -15.11 -23.07
N GLY A 123 -8.99 -14.99 -21.87
CA GLY A 123 -7.81 -15.74 -21.44
C GLY A 123 -8.04 -17.24 -21.45
N GLU A 124 -9.18 -17.70 -20.93
CA GLU A 124 -9.55 -19.13 -20.95
C GLU A 124 -9.75 -19.66 -22.37
N LYS A 125 -10.25 -18.84 -23.30
CA LYS A 125 -10.35 -19.21 -24.71
C LYS A 125 -8.97 -19.37 -25.33
N LEU A 126 -8.03 -18.48 -25.04
CA LEU A 126 -6.63 -18.60 -25.48
C LEU A 126 -5.97 -19.87 -24.91
N ILE A 127 -6.19 -20.17 -23.62
CA ILE A 127 -5.68 -21.41 -23.00
C ILE A 127 -6.22 -22.64 -23.71
N ARG A 128 -7.53 -22.68 -24.02
CA ARG A 128 -8.12 -23.82 -24.76
C ARG A 128 -7.51 -23.99 -26.14
N LYS A 129 -7.32 -22.90 -26.90
CA LYS A 129 -6.66 -22.94 -28.22
C LYS A 129 -5.23 -23.47 -28.10
N LEU A 130 -4.46 -22.95 -27.15
CA LEU A 130 -3.08 -23.38 -26.92
C LEU A 130 -3.00 -24.88 -26.62
N LYS A 131 -3.86 -25.41 -25.73
CA LYS A 131 -3.91 -26.84 -25.42
C LYS A 131 -4.24 -27.73 -26.64
N ILE A 132 -5.09 -27.25 -27.55
CA ILE A 132 -5.39 -27.98 -28.80
C ILE A 132 -4.15 -28.07 -29.67
N TYR A 133 -3.43 -26.95 -29.88
CA TYR A 133 -2.20 -26.92 -30.65
C TYR A 133 -1.09 -27.80 -30.03
N GLU A 134 -0.93 -27.76 -28.72
CA GLU A 134 0.00 -28.63 -28.00
C GLU A 134 -0.32 -30.13 -28.17
N ALA A 135 -1.60 -30.50 -28.10
CA ALA A 135 -2.03 -31.88 -28.30
C ALA A 135 -1.76 -32.37 -29.75
N GLU A 136 -1.73 -31.46 -30.72
CA GLU A 136 -1.36 -31.75 -32.11
C GLU A 136 0.15 -31.69 -32.37
N GLY A 137 0.97 -31.41 -31.34
CA GLY A 137 2.40 -31.21 -31.47
C GLY A 137 2.78 -29.92 -32.23
N LYS A 138 1.89 -28.95 -32.29
CA LYS A 138 2.06 -27.66 -32.98
C LYS A 138 2.30 -26.53 -31.98
N GLN A 139 2.96 -25.47 -32.43
CA GLN A 139 3.14 -24.22 -31.69
C GLN A 139 2.04 -23.22 -32.10
N LEU A 140 1.32 -22.69 -31.13
CA LEU A 140 0.43 -21.54 -31.34
C LEU A 140 1.24 -20.25 -31.32
N PHE A 141 1.07 -19.41 -32.34
CA PHE A 141 1.62 -18.06 -32.40
C PHE A 141 0.52 -17.04 -32.15
N ALA A 142 0.88 -15.97 -31.47
CA ALA A 142 0.05 -14.79 -31.32
C ALA A 142 0.70 -13.58 -31.99
N GLN A 143 -0.11 -12.76 -32.63
CA GLN A 143 0.30 -11.46 -33.12
C GLN A 143 -0.07 -10.39 -32.09
N LEU A 144 0.91 -9.65 -31.62
CA LEU A 144 0.73 -8.58 -30.66
C LEU A 144 1.21 -7.24 -31.24
N SER A 145 0.37 -6.21 -31.10
CA SER A 145 0.76 -4.82 -31.28
C SER A 145 0.31 -4.06 -30.02
N SER A 146 1.20 -3.33 -29.40
CA SER A 146 0.92 -2.52 -28.19
C SER A 146 1.65 -1.19 -28.30
N GLU A 147 0.92 -0.10 -28.08
CA GLU A 147 1.47 1.26 -28.08
C GLU A 147 1.16 1.93 -26.74
N VAL A 148 2.20 2.24 -26.01
CA VAL A 148 2.15 2.95 -24.72
C VAL A 148 3.06 4.17 -24.84
N ASP A 149 2.54 5.34 -24.46
CA ASP A 149 3.32 6.57 -24.39
C ASP A 149 3.52 6.93 -22.91
N THR A 150 4.71 6.63 -22.38
CA THR A 150 5.13 7.00 -21.03
C THR A 150 6.01 8.23 -21.12
N CYS A 151 5.54 9.35 -20.58
CA CYS A 151 6.23 10.63 -20.67
C CYS A 151 6.06 11.47 -19.39
N VAL A 152 7.00 12.39 -19.18
CA VAL A 152 6.90 13.36 -18.09
C VAL A 152 5.92 14.47 -18.48
N LYS A 153 4.97 14.76 -17.61
CA LYS A 153 3.99 15.85 -17.78
C LYS A 153 3.81 16.65 -16.50
N ASN A 154 3.56 17.93 -16.65
CA ASN A 154 3.11 18.76 -15.54
C ASN A 154 1.62 18.51 -15.33
N VAL A 155 1.26 18.12 -14.12
CA VAL A 155 -0.12 17.93 -13.69
C VAL A 155 -0.38 18.72 -12.41
N ALA A 156 -1.61 19.19 -12.21
CA ALA A 156 -1.97 19.90 -10.99
C ALA A 156 -2.06 18.91 -9.81
N LEU A 157 -1.58 19.33 -8.65
CA LEU A 157 -1.80 18.66 -7.37
C LEU A 157 -2.56 19.66 -6.48
N PRO A 158 -3.89 19.62 -6.45
CA PRO A 158 -4.69 20.52 -5.60
C PRO A 158 -4.46 20.22 -4.13
N ILE A 159 -4.27 21.28 -3.34
CA ILE A 159 -4.13 21.20 -1.87
C ILE A 159 -5.06 22.25 -1.27
N ALA A 160 -5.78 21.88 -0.22
CA ALA A 160 -6.55 22.79 0.60
C ALA A 160 -6.08 22.71 2.06
N GLU A 161 -6.14 23.85 2.75
CA GLU A 161 -5.78 23.95 4.17
C GLU A 161 -6.89 24.63 4.96
N ILE A 162 -7.19 24.06 6.11
CA ILE A 162 -8.08 24.63 7.12
C ILE A 162 -7.28 24.73 8.41
N PRO A 163 -6.83 25.92 8.80
CA PRO A 163 -6.03 26.10 10.00
C PRO A 163 -6.81 25.76 11.27
N GLY A 164 -6.18 24.99 12.15
CA GLY A 164 -6.59 24.79 13.54
C GLY A 164 -5.81 25.72 14.47
N LYS A 165 -5.81 25.39 15.76
CA LYS A 165 -5.03 26.12 16.80
C LYS A 165 -3.56 25.74 16.78
N SER A 166 -3.23 24.50 16.39
CA SER A 166 -1.85 24.01 16.24
C SER A 166 -1.38 24.11 14.79
N ARG A 167 -0.06 24.25 14.61
CA ARG A 167 0.61 24.09 13.33
C ARG A 167 0.62 22.64 12.86
N ASP A 168 0.59 21.68 13.79
CA ASP A 168 0.49 20.28 13.44
C ASP A 168 -0.80 19.99 12.68
N PHE A 169 -0.74 19.06 11.73
CA PHE A 169 -1.88 18.83 10.85
C PHE A 169 -2.17 17.33 10.62
N VAL A 170 -3.44 17.08 10.34
CA VAL A 170 -3.92 15.82 9.79
C VAL A 170 -3.98 15.96 8.27
N LEU A 171 -3.39 15.01 7.55
CA LEU A 171 -3.47 14.93 6.09
C LEU A 171 -4.63 14.02 5.69
N LEU A 172 -5.64 14.59 5.03
CA LEU A 172 -6.69 13.85 4.35
C LEU A 172 -6.33 13.79 2.86
N SER A 173 -6.39 12.63 2.25
CA SER A 173 -6.04 12.52 0.84
C SER A 173 -6.92 11.54 0.07
N GLY A 174 -6.88 11.66 -1.24
CA GLY A 174 -7.46 10.74 -2.20
C GLY A 174 -6.94 11.08 -3.59
N HIS A 175 -6.96 10.14 -4.50
CA HIS A 175 -6.52 10.43 -5.87
C HIS A 175 -7.69 10.93 -6.73
N TYR A 176 -7.39 11.81 -7.70
CA TYR A 176 -8.44 12.36 -8.57
C TYR A 176 -8.37 11.88 -10.02
N ASP A 177 -7.27 11.25 -10.42
CA ASP A 177 -7.19 10.56 -11.70
C ASP A 177 -7.90 9.21 -11.63
N THR A 178 -8.38 8.72 -12.75
CA THR A 178 -9.21 7.51 -12.82
C THR A 178 -8.87 6.66 -14.03
N TRP A 179 -9.17 5.38 -13.96
CA TRP A 179 -9.35 4.56 -15.14
C TRP A 179 -10.76 4.79 -15.68
N TYR A 180 -10.88 5.12 -16.96
CA TYR A 180 -12.15 5.41 -17.62
C TYR A 180 -12.96 6.52 -16.92
N ARG A 181 -14.17 6.23 -16.41
CA ARG A 181 -15.04 7.19 -15.71
C ARG A 181 -14.76 7.26 -14.22
N GLY A 182 -14.35 6.14 -13.62
CA GLY A 182 -13.94 6.05 -12.24
C GLY A 182 -14.95 6.60 -11.24
N ALA A 183 -16.22 6.24 -11.39
CA ALA A 183 -17.25 6.76 -10.51
C ALA A 183 -17.04 6.28 -9.06
N PHE A 184 -16.75 5.00 -8.90
CA PHE A 184 -16.39 4.40 -7.63
C PHE A 184 -14.90 4.66 -7.27
N ASP A 185 -14.03 4.57 -8.27
CA ASP A 185 -12.59 4.69 -8.12
C ASP A 185 -12.05 5.87 -8.97
N ASN A 186 -12.02 7.14 -8.45
CA ASN A 186 -12.19 7.54 -7.05
C ASN A 186 -13.07 8.81 -6.93
N CYS A 187 -14.06 9.04 -7.84
CA CYS A 187 -14.88 10.26 -7.82
C CYS A 187 -15.68 10.40 -6.50
N THR A 188 -16.17 9.29 -5.93
CA THR A 188 -16.92 9.30 -4.66
C THR A 188 -16.08 9.81 -3.51
N ALA A 189 -14.83 9.35 -3.38
CA ALA A 189 -13.92 9.80 -2.34
C ALA A 189 -13.56 11.28 -2.49
N ASN A 190 -13.38 11.76 -3.73
CA ASN A 190 -13.11 13.17 -4.00
C ASN A 190 -14.29 14.06 -3.63
N ALA A 191 -15.52 13.64 -3.95
CA ALA A 191 -16.73 14.35 -3.54
C ALA A 191 -16.86 14.40 -2.01
N LEU A 192 -16.60 13.28 -1.33
CA LEU A 192 -16.63 13.21 0.13
C LEU A 192 -15.54 14.10 0.76
N ALA A 193 -14.34 14.13 0.22
CA ALA A 193 -13.26 15.00 0.72
C ALA A 193 -13.66 16.49 0.65
N LEU A 194 -14.35 16.92 -0.41
CA LEU A 194 -14.87 18.28 -0.53
C LEU A 194 -15.97 18.57 0.50
N GLU A 195 -16.89 17.66 0.72
CA GLU A 195 -17.95 17.81 1.72
C GLU A 195 -17.38 17.89 3.14
N LEU A 196 -16.41 17.01 3.45
CA LEU A 196 -15.69 17.06 4.73
C LEU A 196 -14.92 18.37 4.90
N ALA A 197 -14.32 18.91 3.82
CA ALA A 197 -13.66 20.20 3.85
C ALA A 197 -14.64 21.34 4.21
N CYS A 198 -15.82 21.34 3.61
CA CYS A 198 -16.87 22.32 3.93
C CYS A 198 -17.29 22.21 5.40
N TYR A 199 -17.58 21.00 5.87
CA TYR A 199 -17.96 20.75 7.25
C TYR A 199 -16.88 21.22 8.25
N MET A 200 -15.61 20.81 8.02
CA MET A 200 -14.51 21.22 8.90
C MET A 200 -14.25 22.72 8.87
N LYS A 201 -14.50 23.36 7.71
CA LYS A 201 -14.40 24.83 7.60
C LYS A 201 -15.49 25.55 8.41
N GLU A 202 -16.73 25.04 8.43
CA GLU A 202 -17.82 25.58 9.25
C GLU A 202 -17.55 25.41 10.76
N HIS A 203 -16.82 24.35 11.16
CA HIS A 203 -16.44 24.04 12.54
C HIS A 203 -14.99 24.39 12.87
N GLN A 204 -14.34 25.26 12.11
CA GLN A 204 -12.92 25.56 12.22
C GLN A 204 -12.48 25.99 13.63
N ASP A 205 -13.30 26.70 14.35
CA ASP A 205 -13.00 27.20 15.71
C ASP A 205 -12.87 26.05 16.75
N GLU A 206 -13.41 24.88 16.44
CA GLU A 206 -13.35 23.69 17.29
C GLU A 206 -12.07 22.87 17.05
N LEU A 207 -11.36 23.11 15.92
CA LEU A 207 -10.20 22.32 15.54
C LEU A 207 -8.95 22.73 16.35
N PHE A 208 -8.32 21.76 16.97
CA PHE A 208 -7.00 21.92 17.58
C PHE A 208 -5.90 21.78 16.52
N TYR A 209 -5.88 20.69 15.78
CA TYR A 209 -4.95 20.48 14.67
C TYR A 209 -5.49 21.05 13.36
N SER A 210 -4.57 21.47 12.50
CA SER A 210 -4.91 21.91 11.15
C SER A 210 -5.30 20.73 10.26
N LEU A 211 -6.19 20.94 9.30
CA LEU A 211 -6.52 19.97 8.27
C LEU A 211 -5.84 20.38 6.97
N ARG A 212 -5.06 19.48 6.38
CA ARG A 212 -4.55 19.58 5.02
C ARG A 212 -5.21 18.51 4.17
N ILE A 213 -5.73 18.89 2.99
CA ILE A 213 -6.36 17.97 2.06
C ILE A 213 -5.57 17.98 0.77
N ALA A 214 -5.19 16.82 0.25
CA ALA A 214 -4.45 16.67 -0.99
C ALA A 214 -5.18 15.71 -1.95
N TRP A 215 -5.35 16.15 -3.20
CA TRP A 215 -5.90 15.33 -4.28
C TRP A 215 -4.77 14.91 -5.21
N TRP A 216 -4.40 13.62 -5.12
CA TRP A 216 -3.25 13.08 -5.84
C TRP A 216 -3.51 12.93 -7.33
N PRO A 217 -2.68 13.48 -8.22
CA PRO A 217 -2.62 13.09 -9.62
C PRO A 217 -1.80 11.83 -9.80
N GLY A 218 -2.10 11.04 -10.82
CA GLY A 218 -1.25 9.94 -11.25
C GLY A 218 -1.11 8.78 -10.25
N HIS A 219 -2.15 8.54 -9.48
CA HIS A 219 -2.29 7.30 -8.72
C HIS A 219 -2.39 6.12 -9.68
N SER A 220 -3.36 6.18 -10.60
CA SER A 220 -3.67 5.12 -11.55
C SER A 220 -2.59 5.01 -12.63
N ASN A 221 -2.45 6.04 -13.45
CA ASN A 221 -1.55 6.02 -14.61
C ASN A 221 -0.08 6.32 -14.29
N GLY A 222 0.21 6.88 -13.13
CA GLY A 222 1.54 7.31 -12.70
C GLY A 222 2.16 6.48 -11.60
N ARG A 223 1.49 5.42 -11.14
CA ARG A 223 1.93 4.57 -10.02
C ARG A 223 2.26 5.38 -8.78
N TYR A 224 1.27 6.16 -8.29
CA TYR A 224 1.36 6.99 -7.09
C TYR A 224 2.31 8.20 -7.20
N MET A 225 2.50 8.73 -8.43
CA MET A 225 3.43 9.84 -8.66
C MET A 225 3.07 11.11 -7.87
N GLY A 226 1.78 11.37 -7.61
CA GLY A 226 1.34 12.56 -6.87
C GLY A 226 1.73 12.52 -5.42
N SER A 227 1.46 11.41 -4.72
CA SER A 227 1.79 11.24 -3.31
C SER A 227 3.30 11.12 -3.07
N THR A 228 4.06 10.50 -4.00
CA THR A 228 5.52 10.48 -3.92
C THR A 228 6.13 11.86 -4.13
N TRP A 229 5.69 12.58 -5.17
CA TRP A 229 6.15 13.94 -5.40
C TRP A 229 5.89 14.85 -4.19
N TYR A 230 4.70 14.71 -3.60
CA TYR A 230 4.34 15.47 -2.40
C TYR A 230 5.23 15.11 -1.21
N CYS A 231 5.49 13.84 -1.00
CA CYS A 231 6.41 13.36 0.04
C CYS A 231 7.81 13.98 -0.12
N ASP A 232 8.35 13.95 -1.33
CA ASP A 232 9.70 14.45 -1.62
C ASP A 232 9.81 15.97 -1.44
N HIS A 233 8.78 16.75 -1.83
CA HIS A 233 8.84 18.22 -1.85
C HIS A 233 8.30 18.88 -0.58
N HIS A 234 7.60 18.14 0.27
CA HIS A 234 7.06 18.60 1.56
C HIS A 234 7.59 17.77 2.72
N TRP A 235 8.78 17.19 2.55
CA TRP A 235 9.39 16.28 3.50
C TRP A 235 9.48 16.86 4.91
N ASP A 236 10.08 18.06 5.05
CA ASP A 236 10.29 18.70 6.35
C ASP A 236 8.97 18.97 7.08
N GLU A 237 7.92 19.37 6.33
CA GLU A 237 6.61 19.62 6.92
C GLU A 237 5.91 18.33 7.35
N LEU A 238 6.08 17.25 6.57
CA LEU A 238 5.49 15.95 6.87
C LEU A 238 6.14 15.34 8.12
N GLU A 239 7.45 15.36 8.18
CA GLU A 239 8.21 14.82 9.29
C GLU A 239 8.00 15.63 10.57
N GLU A 240 8.00 16.98 10.48
CA GLU A 240 7.90 17.84 11.65
C GLU A 240 6.46 18.02 12.16
N TYR A 241 5.44 18.12 11.25
CA TYR A 241 4.09 18.55 11.62
C TYR A 241 2.96 17.58 11.26
N CYS A 242 3.15 16.60 10.39
CA CYS A 242 2.07 15.67 10.04
C CYS A 242 1.90 14.63 11.14
N ILE A 243 0.71 14.63 11.78
CA ILE A 243 0.42 13.68 12.87
C ILE A 243 -0.37 12.47 12.40
N ALA A 244 -1.16 12.60 11.34
CA ALA A 244 -1.98 11.51 10.82
C ALA A 244 -2.21 11.65 9.32
N HIS A 245 -2.33 10.51 8.63
CA HIS A 245 -2.72 10.42 7.24
C HIS A 245 -3.98 9.54 7.11
N LEU A 246 -5.07 10.14 6.64
CA LEU A 246 -6.28 9.43 6.25
C LEU A 246 -6.37 9.42 4.73
N ASN A 247 -6.34 8.25 4.12
CA ASN A 247 -6.50 8.12 2.67
C ASN A 247 -7.89 7.63 2.33
N LEU A 248 -8.58 8.35 1.44
CA LEU A 248 -9.92 8.05 0.96
C LEU A 248 -9.86 7.38 -0.41
N ASP A 249 -10.34 6.16 -0.46
CA ASP A 249 -10.32 5.37 -1.68
C ASP A 249 -11.43 4.31 -1.67
N LEU A 250 -12.14 4.15 -2.82
CA LEU A 250 -13.13 3.10 -3.02
C LEU A 250 -14.34 3.19 -2.07
N LEU A 251 -14.94 4.36 -1.91
CA LEU A 251 -16.07 4.61 -1.03
C LEU A 251 -17.42 4.52 -1.75
N GLY A 252 -18.49 4.16 -1.03
CA GLY A 252 -19.85 4.10 -1.58
C GLY A 252 -20.08 2.97 -2.57
N SER A 253 -19.43 1.83 -2.40
CA SER A 253 -19.61 0.67 -3.29
C SER A 253 -21.02 0.12 -3.23
N LYS A 254 -21.65 -0.07 -4.38
CA LYS A 254 -22.91 -0.81 -4.48
C LYS A 254 -22.73 -2.24 -3.97
N GLY A 255 -23.65 -2.67 -3.11
CA GLY A 255 -23.60 -4.00 -2.48
C GLY A 255 -22.74 -4.09 -1.22
N ALA A 256 -22.12 -2.99 -0.78
CA ALA A 256 -21.54 -2.90 0.55
C ALA A 256 -22.66 -2.97 1.61
N ASP A 257 -22.39 -3.67 2.70
CA ASP A 257 -23.33 -3.79 3.82
C ASP A 257 -22.77 -3.15 5.11
N HIS A 258 -22.95 -3.78 6.25
CA HIS A 258 -22.43 -3.29 7.53
C HIS A 258 -21.00 -3.72 7.84
N THR A 259 -20.31 -4.39 6.92
CA THR A 259 -18.92 -4.83 7.11
C THR A 259 -17.97 -3.67 6.84
N LEU A 260 -17.50 -3.04 7.92
CA LEU A 260 -16.53 -1.95 7.88
C LEU A 260 -15.11 -2.49 8.02
N ALA A 261 -14.34 -2.41 6.97
CA ALA A 261 -12.90 -2.69 7.03
C ALA A 261 -12.15 -1.41 7.41
N ILE A 262 -11.39 -1.46 8.50
CA ILE A 262 -10.48 -0.39 8.92
C ILE A 262 -9.06 -0.90 8.78
N ARG A 263 -8.33 -0.32 7.82
CA ARG A 263 -6.91 -0.58 7.63
C ARG A 263 -6.12 0.53 8.29
N THR A 264 -5.18 0.17 9.16
CA THR A 264 -4.48 1.16 9.99
C THR A 264 -3.02 0.80 10.25
N ALA A 265 -2.20 1.79 10.57
CA ALA A 265 -0.89 1.59 11.18
C ALA A 265 -1.00 1.13 12.64
N GLY A 266 -2.05 1.47 13.35
CA GLY A 266 -2.51 0.78 14.55
C GLY A 266 -2.20 1.41 15.91
N LEU A 267 -1.54 2.56 16.00
CA LEU A 267 -1.20 3.16 17.30
C LEU A 267 -2.43 3.68 18.05
N GLU A 268 -3.45 4.15 17.35
CA GLU A 268 -4.71 4.63 17.94
C GLU A 268 -5.48 3.54 18.71
N GLY A 269 -5.24 2.28 18.38
CA GLY A 269 -5.88 1.13 19.00
C GLY A 269 -7.30 0.84 18.52
N GLU A 270 -7.67 -0.44 18.55
CA GLU A 270 -8.98 -0.89 18.07
C GLU A 270 -10.13 -0.35 18.94
N GLU A 271 -9.95 -0.20 20.24
CA GLU A 271 -11.02 0.25 21.14
C GLU A 271 -11.39 1.72 20.89
N TRP A 272 -10.39 2.57 20.62
CA TRP A 272 -10.66 3.96 20.22
C TRP A 272 -11.43 4.00 18.89
N LEU A 273 -11.01 3.24 17.90
CA LEU A 273 -11.71 3.16 16.61
C LEU A 273 -13.15 2.67 16.76
N LYS A 274 -13.37 1.62 17.57
CA LYS A 274 -14.72 1.10 17.88
C LYS A 274 -15.61 2.14 18.55
N GLU A 275 -15.05 2.86 19.51
CA GLU A 275 -15.78 3.93 20.21
C GLU A 275 -16.25 5.02 19.23
N GLN A 276 -15.34 5.51 18.36
CA GLN A 276 -15.69 6.57 17.43
C GLN A 276 -16.73 6.10 16.40
N VAL A 277 -16.51 4.95 15.78
CA VAL A 277 -17.43 4.40 14.77
C VAL A 277 -18.83 4.18 15.35
N ARG A 278 -18.95 3.64 16.57
CA ARG A 278 -20.26 3.39 17.22
C ARG A 278 -21.07 4.65 17.45
N LYS A 279 -20.45 5.83 17.52
CA LYS A 279 -21.18 7.11 17.62
C LYS A 279 -22.03 7.38 16.38
N VAL A 280 -21.62 6.90 15.21
CA VAL A 280 -22.24 7.21 13.91
C VAL A 280 -22.85 5.98 13.22
N ASP A 281 -22.32 4.79 13.44
CA ASP A 281 -22.88 3.52 13.00
C ASP A 281 -22.74 2.43 14.09
N PRO A 282 -23.73 2.33 14.99
CA PRO A 282 -23.74 1.29 16.03
C PRO A 282 -23.84 -0.14 15.48
N ALA A 283 -24.29 -0.31 14.22
CA ALA A 283 -24.49 -1.60 13.58
C ALA A 283 -23.27 -2.09 12.78
N ALA A 284 -22.19 -1.28 12.69
CA ALA A 284 -21.00 -1.62 11.95
C ALA A 284 -20.33 -2.90 12.47
N GLU A 285 -20.15 -3.87 11.58
CA GLU A 285 -19.34 -5.07 11.81
C GLU A 285 -17.88 -4.76 11.43
N MET A 286 -17.08 -4.32 12.42
CA MET A 286 -15.73 -3.83 12.19
C MET A 286 -14.73 -4.96 12.03
N MET A 287 -13.94 -4.89 10.94
CA MET A 287 -12.80 -5.74 10.68
C MET A 287 -11.53 -4.89 10.67
N PHE A 288 -10.63 -5.16 11.60
CA PHE A 288 -9.36 -4.46 11.68
C PHE A 288 -8.28 -5.20 10.92
N GLY A 289 -7.40 -4.43 10.30
CA GLY A 289 -6.27 -4.99 9.56
C GLY A 289 -5.17 -3.96 9.34
N ARG A 290 -4.01 -4.45 8.95
CA ARG A 290 -2.90 -3.59 8.58
C ARG A 290 -3.12 -2.97 7.21
N ILE A 291 -2.71 -1.72 7.04
CA ILE A 291 -2.55 -1.11 5.73
C ILE A 291 -1.54 -1.94 4.95
N GLY A 292 -1.90 -2.35 3.74
CA GLY A 292 -0.96 -2.93 2.78
C GLY A 292 -0.22 -1.85 1.99
N ARG A 293 0.75 -2.27 1.19
CA ARG A 293 1.38 -1.38 0.23
C ARG A 293 0.44 -1.17 -0.96
N GLY A 294 -0.04 0.04 -1.15
CA GLY A 294 -1.03 0.43 -2.16
C GLY A 294 -1.61 1.80 -1.85
N ALA A 295 -2.55 2.27 -2.66
CA ALA A 295 -3.40 3.43 -2.36
C ALA A 295 -2.64 4.63 -1.76
N ASP A 296 -1.65 5.18 -2.47
CA ASP A 296 -0.88 6.37 -2.08
C ASP A 296 -0.11 6.26 -0.75
N GLN A 297 0.27 5.05 -0.36
CA GLN A 297 1.06 4.80 0.84
C GLN A 297 2.55 5.13 0.61
N SER A 298 2.83 6.41 0.33
CA SER A 298 4.17 6.94 -0.02
C SER A 298 4.90 7.65 1.14
N LEU A 299 4.27 7.74 2.32
CA LEU A 299 4.71 8.62 3.41
C LEU A 299 5.42 7.89 4.56
N TRP A 300 5.77 6.61 4.39
CA TRP A 300 6.37 5.81 5.47
C TRP A 300 7.71 6.36 5.98
N GLY A 301 8.48 6.99 5.10
CA GLY A 301 9.77 7.57 5.46
C GLY A 301 9.66 8.75 6.42
N ALA A 302 8.60 9.55 6.30
CA ALA A 302 8.34 10.71 7.17
C ALA A 302 7.83 10.32 8.58
N GLU A 303 7.77 9.02 8.90
CA GLU A 303 7.46 8.49 10.23
C GLU A 303 6.16 9.03 10.84
N ILE A 304 5.12 9.22 10.01
CA ILE A 304 3.80 9.66 10.46
C ILE A 304 3.18 8.57 11.35
N PRO A 305 2.75 8.89 12.58
CA PRO A 305 2.35 7.87 13.56
C PRO A 305 1.02 7.19 13.26
N TYR A 306 0.10 7.88 12.57
CA TYR A 306 -1.23 7.35 12.28
C TYR A 306 -1.50 7.30 10.79
N HIS A 307 -1.91 6.13 10.30
CA HIS A 307 -2.41 5.94 8.94
C HIS A 307 -3.71 5.17 9.03
N ILE A 308 -4.82 5.75 8.58
CA ILE A 308 -6.15 5.16 8.70
C ILE A 308 -6.86 5.18 7.35
N ASN A 309 -7.40 4.02 6.96
CA ASN A 309 -8.16 3.86 5.73
C ASN A 309 -9.42 3.03 6.04
N PRO A 310 -10.57 3.66 6.34
CA PRO A 310 -11.82 2.99 6.61
C PRO A 310 -12.68 2.93 5.34
N ARG A 311 -13.35 1.81 5.11
CA ARG A 311 -14.37 1.67 4.06
C ARG A 311 -15.31 0.51 4.34
N TYR A 312 -16.56 0.62 3.91
CA TYR A 312 -17.47 -0.51 3.90
C TYR A 312 -17.20 -1.42 2.70
N GLU A 313 -17.19 -2.72 2.94
CA GLU A 313 -16.92 -3.73 1.91
C GLU A 313 -18.17 -4.58 1.62
N ALA A 314 -18.29 -5.07 0.39
CA ALA A 314 -19.29 -6.08 0.07
C ALA A 314 -18.98 -7.40 0.81
N LYS A 315 -20.01 -8.11 1.29
CA LYS A 315 -19.83 -9.45 1.87
C LYS A 315 -19.15 -10.36 0.87
N LYS A 316 -18.34 -11.29 1.38
CA LYS A 316 -17.56 -12.23 0.56
C LYS A 316 -18.44 -13.03 -0.41
N GLU A 317 -19.63 -13.43 0.02
CA GLU A 317 -20.63 -14.13 -0.82
C GLU A 317 -21.28 -13.27 -1.90
N ARG A 318 -21.13 -11.94 -1.83
CA ARG A 318 -21.62 -10.98 -2.84
C ARG A 318 -20.50 -10.45 -3.73
N LYS A 319 -19.25 -10.81 -3.45
CA LYS A 319 -18.14 -10.47 -4.32
C LYS A 319 -18.28 -11.27 -5.60
N HIS A 320 -18.36 -10.56 -6.72
CA HIS A 320 -18.32 -11.17 -8.04
C HIS A 320 -16.94 -11.76 -8.26
N SER A 321 -16.83 -13.08 -8.10
CA SER A 321 -15.62 -13.82 -8.38
C SER A 321 -14.38 -13.51 -7.51
N ASP A 322 -13.27 -14.10 -7.88
CA ASP A 322 -11.96 -13.94 -7.26
C ASP A 322 -11.25 -12.63 -7.67
N ALA A 323 -12.00 -11.58 -8.00
CA ALA A 323 -11.43 -10.29 -8.36
C ALA A 323 -10.60 -9.73 -7.18
N PRO A 324 -9.33 -9.39 -7.38
CA PRO A 324 -8.51 -8.75 -6.36
C PRO A 324 -8.98 -7.32 -6.06
N GLY A 325 -8.33 -6.66 -5.11
CA GLY A 325 -8.67 -5.32 -4.68
C GLY A 325 -9.97 -5.28 -3.88
N PRO A 326 -10.93 -4.39 -4.22
CA PRO A 326 -12.18 -4.23 -3.48
C PRO A 326 -13.16 -5.40 -3.67
N GLY A 327 -12.85 -6.36 -4.55
CA GLY A 327 -13.66 -7.54 -4.78
C GLY A 327 -14.92 -7.29 -5.61
N VAL A 328 -14.94 -6.22 -6.40
CA VAL A 328 -16.02 -5.88 -7.34
C VAL A 328 -15.45 -5.83 -8.76
N TYR A 329 -16.16 -6.38 -9.73
CA TYR A 329 -15.63 -6.57 -11.09
C TYR A 329 -15.44 -5.25 -11.87
N TRP A 330 -16.22 -4.23 -11.54
CA TRP A 330 -16.14 -2.94 -12.24
C TRP A 330 -14.93 -2.10 -11.86
N TRP A 331 -14.26 -2.42 -10.76
CA TRP A 331 -13.03 -1.76 -10.36
C TRP A 331 -11.98 -1.81 -11.49
N HIS A 332 -11.47 -0.65 -11.90
CA HIS A 332 -10.53 -0.47 -13.02
C HIS A 332 -11.06 -0.98 -14.38
N THR A 333 -12.36 -1.03 -14.58
CA THR A 333 -12.96 -1.40 -15.87
C THR A 333 -13.83 -0.28 -16.43
N ILE A 334 -14.25 -0.41 -17.70
CA ILE A 334 -15.15 0.53 -18.35
C ILE A 334 -16.52 0.63 -17.66
N ASP A 335 -16.86 -0.35 -16.85
CA ASP A 335 -18.13 -0.45 -16.15
C ASP A 335 -18.16 0.28 -14.81
N ASP A 336 -17.04 0.93 -14.40
CA ASP A 336 -17.03 1.82 -13.24
C ASP A 336 -17.78 3.12 -13.53
N THR A 337 -19.09 3.04 -13.42
CA THR A 337 -20.06 4.09 -13.76
C THR A 337 -20.95 4.43 -12.57
N PHE A 338 -21.68 5.53 -12.64
CA PHE A 338 -22.47 6.06 -11.53
C PHE A 338 -23.51 5.05 -10.96
N ASP A 339 -24.02 4.14 -11.78
CA ASP A 339 -24.94 3.07 -11.33
C ASP A 339 -24.31 2.02 -10.41
N LYS A 340 -22.98 2.05 -10.24
CA LYS A 340 -22.21 1.22 -9.29
C LYS A 340 -22.10 1.87 -7.91
N ILE A 341 -22.60 3.08 -7.75
CA ILE A 341 -22.56 3.82 -6.49
C ILE A 341 -23.84 3.60 -5.69
N ASP A 342 -23.68 3.38 -4.41
CA ASP A 342 -24.71 3.44 -3.38
C ASP A 342 -24.57 4.77 -2.62
N LEU A 343 -25.48 5.71 -2.85
CA LEU A 343 -25.40 7.04 -2.21
C LEU A 343 -25.64 6.97 -0.70
N ASP A 344 -26.52 6.09 -0.21
CA ASP A 344 -26.73 5.88 1.21
C ASP A 344 -25.50 5.23 1.85
N GLY A 345 -24.85 4.29 1.12
CA GLY A 345 -23.56 3.72 1.47
C GLY A 345 -22.46 4.76 1.55
N LEU A 346 -22.38 5.66 0.58
CA LEU A 346 -21.41 6.76 0.58
C LEU A 346 -21.60 7.72 1.76
N LEU A 347 -22.84 8.05 2.10
CA LEU A 347 -23.15 8.85 3.29
C LEU A 347 -22.74 8.14 4.59
N ARG A 348 -22.88 6.83 4.63
CA ARG A 348 -22.44 6.00 5.77
C ARG A 348 -20.91 5.98 5.88
N ASP A 349 -20.20 5.75 4.79
CA ASP A 349 -18.72 5.90 4.72
C ASP A 349 -18.31 7.29 5.20
N GLY A 350 -18.99 8.32 4.71
CA GLY A 350 -18.73 9.72 5.06
C GLY A 350 -18.88 10.03 6.54
N ARG A 351 -19.87 9.45 7.22
CA ARG A 351 -20.04 9.61 8.66
C ARG A 351 -18.90 8.98 9.44
N VAL A 352 -18.44 7.79 9.03
CA VAL A 352 -17.31 7.10 9.68
C VAL A 352 -16.02 7.89 9.47
N VAL A 353 -15.71 8.26 8.23
CA VAL A 353 -14.53 9.10 7.95
C VAL A 353 -14.61 10.42 8.71
N GLY A 354 -15.77 11.06 8.68
CA GLY A 354 -16.01 12.35 9.34
C GLY A 354 -15.78 12.31 10.83
N VAL A 355 -16.30 11.30 11.54
CA VAL A 355 -16.08 11.19 12.99
C VAL A 355 -14.63 10.91 13.35
N LEU A 356 -13.94 10.03 12.60
CA LEU A 356 -12.52 9.75 12.83
C LEU A 356 -11.67 10.99 12.58
N LEU A 357 -11.93 11.69 11.48
CA LEU A 357 -11.23 12.94 11.13
C LEU A 357 -11.48 14.03 12.18
N TYR A 358 -12.74 14.25 12.55
CA TYR A 358 -13.10 15.28 13.53
C TYR A 358 -12.51 15.02 14.91
N GLU A 359 -12.53 13.78 15.40
CA GLU A 359 -11.93 13.43 16.70
C GLU A 359 -10.40 13.62 16.69
N LEU A 360 -9.72 13.30 15.58
CA LEU A 360 -8.29 13.59 15.45
C LEU A 360 -8.01 15.10 15.38
N LEU A 361 -8.85 15.87 14.71
CA LEU A 361 -8.64 17.32 14.54
C LEU A 361 -9.00 18.13 15.79
N SER A 362 -10.07 17.76 16.50
CA SER A 362 -10.63 18.56 17.61
C SER A 362 -9.97 18.31 18.95
N LYS A 363 -9.30 17.17 19.15
CA LYS A 363 -8.68 16.80 20.42
C LYS A 363 -7.21 17.11 20.42
N GLU A 364 -6.74 17.81 21.47
CA GLU A 364 -5.31 18.10 21.66
C GLU A 364 -4.50 16.83 21.93
N LYS A 365 -5.04 15.93 22.77
CA LYS A 365 -4.39 14.66 23.11
C LYS A 365 -4.66 13.61 22.03
N LEU A 366 -3.59 13.07 21.45
CA LEU A 366 -3.65 12.00 20.45
C LEU A 366 -4.08 10.66 21.10
N PRO A 367 -4.81 9.80 20.38
CA PRO A 367 -5.13 8.46 20.88
C PRO A 367 -3.89 7.57 20.87
N ALA A 368 -3.67 6.76 21.91
CA ALA A 368 -2.57 5.79 21.93
C ALA A 368 -2.97 4.52 22.69
N ASP A 369 -2.71 3.38 22.06
CA ASP A 369 -2.78 2.06 22.69
C ASP A 369 -1.54 1.25 22.24
N TYR A 370 -0.42 1.51 22.89
CA TYR A 370 0.86 0.87 22.61
C TYR A 370 0.77 -0.67 22.73
N SER A 371 0.04 -1.14 23.74
CA SER A 371 -0.14 -2.57 24.00
C SER A 371 -0.95 -3.27 22.90
N SER A 372 -2.03 -2.66 22.42
CA SER A 372 -2.81 -3.17 21.29
C SER A 372 -1.99 -3.19 20.01
N TYR A 373 -1.20 -2.15 19.77
CA TYR A 373 -0.30 -2.12 18.61
C TYR A 373 0.68 -3.29 18.61
N ALA A 374 1.37 -3.52 19.74
CA ALA A 374 2.33 -4.60 19.85
C ALA A 374 1.71 -5.98 19.63
N LYS A 375 0.48 -6.22 20.08
CA LYS A 375 -0.25 -7.49 19.83
C LYS A 375 -0.38 -7.80 18.35
N THR A 376 -0.39 -6.80 17.48
CA THR A 376 -0.48 -7.02 16.03
C THR A 376 0.80 -7.62 15.44
N TRP A 377 1.95 -7.59 16.16
CA TRP A 377 3.21 -8.17 15.73
C TRP A 377 3.34 -9.64 16.16
N LEU A 378 2.64 -10.08 17.21
CA LEU A 378 2.73 -11.44 17.75
C LEU A 378 2.50 -12.55 16.69
N PRO A 379 1.52 -12.48 15.78
CA PRO A 379 1.33 -13.51 14.76
C PRO A 379 2.53 -13.68 13.82
N TYR A 380 3.38 -12.66 13.68
CA TYR A 380 4.60 -12.75 12.90
C TYR A 380 5.66 -13.54 13.67
N PHE A 381 5.82 -13.32 14.97
CA PHE A 381 6.79 -14.02 15.81
C PHE A 381 6.46 -15.50 15.97
N GLU A 382 5.18 -15.85 16.12
CA GLU A 382 4.75 -17.25 16.16
C GLU A 382 5.22 -18.06 14.93
N THR A 383 5.31 -17.42 13.76
CA THR A 383 5.78 -18.09 12.55
C THR A 383 7.30 -18.25 12.47
N LEU A 384 8.05 -17.61 13.37
CA LEU A 384 9.52 -17.74 13.45
C LEU A 384 9.96 -18.92 14.30
N LYS A 385 9.07 -19.55 15.07
CA LYS A 385 9.39 -20.67 15.98
C LYS A 385 9.59 -22.00 15.25
N ASN A 386 10.31 -21.99 14.11
CA ASN A 386 10.55 -23.17 13.28
C ASN A 386 12.00 -23.67 13.31
N SER A 387 12.91 -22.93 13.95
CA SER A 387 14.29 -23.29 14.20
C SER A 387 14.82 -22.54 15.41
N GLU A 388 15.88 -23.05 16.07
CA GLU A 388 16.48 -22.41 17.23
C GLU A 388 16.99 -20.99 16.92
N GLU A 389 17.61 -20.77 15.76
CA GLU A 389 18.10 -19.45 15.33
C GLU A 389 16.94 -18.45 15.15
N HIS A 390 15.85 -18.89 14.52
CA HIS A 390 14.68 -18.04 14.28
C HIS A 390 13.94 -17.74 15.59
N GLU A 391 13.82 -18.71 16.49
CA GLU A 391 13.22 -18.54 17.81
C GLU A 391 14.02 -17.54 18.67
N GLN A 392 15.36 -17.66 18.73
CA GLN A 392 16.21 -16.70 19.43
C GLN A 392 16.06 -15.27 18.88
N ALA A 393 15.95 -15.12 17.56
CA ALA A 393 15.74 -13.80 16.95
C ALA A 393 14.36 -13.23 17.29
N ALA A 394 13.31 -14.05 17.30
CA ALA A 394 11.98 -13.65 17.71
C ALA A 394 11.94 -13.20 19.17
N ASP A 395 12.53 -13.97 20.06
CA ASP A 395 12.62 -13.67 21.51
C ASP A 395 13.37 -12.36 21.78
N GLU A 396 14.47 -12.11 21.05
CA GLU A 396 15.21 -10.85 21.18
C GLU A 396 14.36 -9.63 20.75
N ILE A 397 13.69 -9.74 19.60
CA ILE A 397 12.84 -8.65 19.10
C ILE A 397 11.63 -8.44 20.03
N GLU A 398 11.00 -9.52 20.48
CA GLU A 398 9.87 -9.48 21.41
C GLU A 398 10.25 -8.87 22.77
N THR A 399 11.45 -9.19 23.28
CA THR A 399 11.98 -8.60 24.51
C THR A 399 12.16 -7.09 24.36
N LEU A 400 12.80 -6.64 23.28
CA LEU A 400 13.00 -5.21 23.03
C LEU A 400 11.65 -4.48 22.83
N LEU A 401 10.70 -5.11 22.14
CA LEU A 401 9.37 -4.56 21.99
C LEU A 401 8.69 -4.38 23.35
N LYS A 402 8.73 -5.38 24.23
CA LYS A 402 8.20 -5.29 25.60
C LYS A 402 8.87 -4.17 26.39
N GLU A 403 10.19 -4.02 26.29
CA GLU A 403 10.90 -2.92 26.95
C GLU A 403 10.43 -1.54 26.47
N VAL A 404 10.16 -1.37 25.16
CA VAL A 404 9.57 -0.13 24.61
C VAL A 404 8.20 0.11 25.22
N LEU A 405 7.33 -0.90 25.25
CA LEU A 405 5.98 -0.78 25.79
C LEU A 405 5.97 -0.44 27.27
N ASP A 406 6.75 -1.17 28.08
CA ASP A 406 6.86 -0.92 29.52
C ASP A 406 7.35 0.52 29.80
N ARG A 407 8.25 1.03 28.95
CA ARG A 407 8.72 2.40 29.04
C ARG A 407 7.62 3.41 28.73
N CYS A 408 6.85 3.19 27.64
CA CYS A 408 5.72 4.05 27.27
C CYS A 408 4.66 4.07 28.38
N GLU A 409 4.25 2.90 28.88
CA GLU A 409 3.26 2.79 29.95
C GLU A 409 3.73 3.45 31.26
N THR A 410 5.02 3.33 31.59
CA THR A 410 5.60 3.99 32.74
C THR A 410 5.54 5.50 32.63
N LEU A 411 5.90 6.06 31.48
CA LEU A 411 5.85 7.50 31.22
C LEU A 411 4.42 8.03 31.25
N GLU A 412 3.49 7.35 30.61
CA GLU A 412 2.05 7.68 30.63
C GLU A 412 1.49 7.69 32.06
N HIS A 413 1.88 6.71 32.88
CA HIS A 413 1.46 6.64 34.28
C HIS A 413 2.01 7.82 35.11
N ILE A 414 3.26 8.21 34.87
CA ILE A 414 3.88 9.36 35.56
C ILE A 414 3.24 10.68 35.14
N TRP A 415 2.93 10.85 33.87
CA TRP A 415 2.38 12.09 33.32
C TRP A 415 0.89 12.28 33.59
N GLY A 416 0.14 11.19 33.70
CA GLY A 416 -1.31 11.23 33.85
C GLY A 416 -1.98 11.95 32.67
N THR A 417 -2.87 12.91 33.00
CA THR A 417 -3.59 13.71 31.99
C THR A 417 -3.00 15.12 31.78
N GLU A 418 -1.94 15.48 32.49
CA GLU A 418 -1.45 16.87 32.50
C GLU A 418 -0.35 17.16 31.48
N LYS A 419 0.32 16.11 30.99
CA LYS A 419 1.48 16.22 30.10
C LYS A 419 1.12 15.86 28.66
N ILE A 420 0.18 16.59 28.07
CA ILE A 420 -0.35 16.30 26.73
C ILE A 420 0.73 16.44 25.65
N GLU A 421 1.58 17.46 25.74
CA GLU A 421 2.66 17.69 24.77
C GLU A 421 3.67 16.55 24.78
N GLU A 422 4.10 16.09 25.96
CA GLU A 422 5.01 14.97 26.12
C GLU A 422 4.37 13.66 25.62
N HIS A 423 3.10 13.44 25.92
CA HIS A 423 2.34 12.31 25.41
C HIS A 423 2.31 12.31 23.86
N ASN A 424 1.97 13.43 23.24
CA ASN A 424 1.89 13.53 21.78
C ASN A 424 3.27 13.34 21.12
N ARG A 425 4.35 13.83 21.72
CA ARG A 425 5.72 13.57 21.23
C ARG A 425 6.07 12.08 21.32
N LEU A 426 5.70 11.42 22.42
CA LEU A 426 5.91 9.98 22.56
C LEU A 426 5.11 9.19 21.51
N CYS A 427 3.86 9.56 21.25
CA CYS A 427 3.03 8.97 20.19
C CYS A 427 3.70 9.10 18.81
N ARG A 428 4.23 10.28 18.49
CA ARG A 428 4.91 10.52 17.20
C ARG A 428 6.16 9.65 17.08
N LEU A 429 7.01 9.66 18.09
CA LEU A 429 8.26 8.89 18.08
C LEU A 429 8.00 7.39 17.94
N VAL A 430 7.16 6.83 18.79
CA VAL A 430 6.89 5.38 18.80
C VAL A 430 6.07 4.96 17.58
N GLY A 431 5.02 5.71 17.25
CA GLY A 431 4.14 5.40 16.12
C GLY A 431 4.88 5.49 14.78
N GLY A 432 5.73 6.50 14.60
CA GLY A 432 6.54 6.68 13.40
C GLY A 432 7.50 5.52 13.17
N VAL A 433 8.32 5.18 14.17
CA VAL A 433 9.27 4.05 14.10
C VAL A 433 8.54 2.73 13.86
N PHE A 434 7.44 2.49 14.57
CA PHE A 434 6.65 1.26 14.41
C PHE A 434 6.02 1.15 13.03
N SER A 435 5.47 2.25 12.52
CA SER A 435 4.88 2.33 11.18
C SER A 435 5.91 1.97 10.12
N ARG A 436 7.12 2.52 10.23
CA ARG A 436 8.21 2.25 9.30
C ARG A 436 8.70 0.81 9.38
N LEU A 437 8.89 0.25 10.59
CA LEU A 437 9.28 -1.16 10.77
C LEU A 437 8.25 -2.15 10.23
N MET A 438 6.99 -1.74 10.11
CA MET A 438 5.95 -2.54 9.49
C MET A 438 5.94 -2.46 7.96
N HIS A 439 6.25 -1.29 7.38
CA HIS A 439 5.88 -0.99 6.00
C HIS A 439 7.04 -0.70 5.05
N SER A 440 8.23 -0.29 5.51
CA SER A 440 9.33 0.14 4.65
C SER A 440 10.67 -0.48 5.03
N THR A 441 11.44 -0.89 4.01
CA THR A 441 12.83 -1.34 4.14
C THR A 441 13.83 -0.36 3.55
N GLY A 442 13.36 0.58 2.76
CA GLY A 442 14.17 1.64 2.15
C GLY A 442 14.74 2.64 3.15
N SER A 443 15.48 3.60 2.66
CA SER A 443 15.85 4.77 3.46
C SER A 443 14.60 5.63 3.75
N ALA A 444 14.74 6.58 4.64
CA ALA A 444 13.64 7.50 4.95
C ALA A 444 13.23 8.34 3.72
N TYR A 445 14.15 8.61 2.83
CA TYR A 445 14.04 9.55 1.71
C TYR A 445 13.74 8.90 0.36
N GLU A 446 13.65 7.57 0.31
CA GLU A 446 13.47 6.80 -0.91
C GLU A 446 12.21 5.97 -0.85
N GLN A 447 11.60 5.71 -2.00
CA GLN A 447 10.47 4.80 -2.10
C GLN A 447 10.96 3.36 -2.33
N ASP A 448 10.45 2.43 -1.55
CA ASP A 448 10.59 1.01 -1.85
C ASP A 448 9.96 0.66 -3.20
N THR A 449 10.38 -0.44 -3.83
CA THR A 449 9.72 -0.93 -5.04
C THR A 449 8.24 -1.27 -4.81
N SER A 450 7.44 -1.29 -5.87
CA SER A 450 6.00 -1.59 -5.83
C SER A 450 5.67 -2.92 -5.14
N PHE A 451 6.57 -3.89 -5.20
CA PHE A 451 6.42 -5.23 -4.63
C PHE A 451 7.20 -5.45 -3.33
N ALA A 452 7.71 -4.39 -2.71
CA ALA A 452 8.44 -4.50 -1.45
C ALA A 452 7.51 -4.84 -0.28
N TYR A 453 8.10 -5.46 0.72
CA TYR A 453 7.48 -5.74 2.00
C TYR A 453 8.24 -5.05 3.11
N GLY A 454 7.56 -4.73 4.20
CA GLY A 454 8.20 -4.20 5.40
C GLY A 454 9.10 -5.22 6.11
N PRO A 455 9.97 -4.77 7.04
CA PRO A 455 10.93 -5.62 7.73
C PRO A 455 10.31 -6.83 8.43
N LEU A 456 9.23 -6.64 9.15
CA LEU A 456 8.53 -7.71 9.87
C LEU A 456 7.93 -8.78 8.92
N GLN A 457 7.38 -8.33 7.79
CA GLN A 457 6.84 -9.24 6.77
C GLN A 457 7.95 -10.04 6.08
N LEU A 458 9.09 -9.40 5.77
CA LEU A 458 10.26 -10.07 5.19
C LEU A 458 10.91 -11.05 6.17
N LEU A 459 10.97 -10.71 7.46
CA LEU A 459 11.45 -11.60 8.51
C LEU A 459 10.61 -12.89 8.51
N LYS A 460 9.29 -12.76 8.57
CA LYS A 460 8.35 -13.90 8.47
C LYS A 460 8.51 -14.69 7.17
N ALA A 461 8.60 -14.02 6.03
CA ALA A 461 8.70 -14.69 4.73
C ALA A 461 10.01 -15.45 4.58
N SER A 462 11.13 -14.91 5.08
CA SER A 462 12.45 -15.51 4.99
C SER A 462 12.67 -16.68 5.98
N ALA A 463 11.85 -16.78 7.01
CA ALA A 463 11.91 -17.90 7.97
C ALA A 463 11.11 -19.14 7.52
N LYS A 464 10.38 -19.07 6.41
CA LYS A 464 9.63 -20.21 5.87
C LYS A 464 10.58 -21.32 5.40
N ALA A 465 10.23 -22.56 5.71
CA ALA A 465 10.92 -23.71 5.14
C ALA A 465 10.82 -23.70 3.60
N LEU A 466 11.95 -23.87 2.97
CA LEU A 466 12.00 -24.02 1.52
C LEU A 466 11.59 -25.45 1.12
N PRO A 467 10.92 -25.66 -0.02
CA PRO A 467 10.68 -26.99 -0.57
C PRO A 467 11.99 -27.80 -0.73
N GLU A 468 11.93 -29.12 -0.52
CA GLU A 468 13.11 -30.01 -0.56
C GLU A 468 13.95 -29.88 -1.84
N ASN A 469 13.32 -29.55 -2.97
CA ASN A 469 13.98 -29.41 -4.27
C ASN A 469 14.40 -27.98 -4.62
N SER A 470 14.41 -27.08 -3.63
CA SER A 470 14.81 -25.69 -3.88
C SER A 470 16.30 -25.62 -4.27
N PRO A 471 16.70 -24.69 -5.16
CA PRO A 471 18.10 -24.43 -5.43
C PRO A 471 18.87 -24.10 -4.14
N ALA A 472 20.10 -24.62 -4.00
CA ALA A 472 20.89 -24.44 -2.78
C ALA A 472 21.19 -22.97 -2.44
N ASP A 473 21.33 -22.10 -3.45
CA ASP A 473 21.54 -20.67 -3.30
C ASP A 473 20.32 -19.94 -2.71
N TRP A 474 19.13 -20.50 -2.85
CA TRP A 474 17.93 -19.90 -2.28
C TRP A 474 17.91 -19.94 -0.75
N SER A 475 18.40 -21.02 -0.15
CA SER A 475 18.58 -21.08 1.30
C SER A 475 19.44 -19.91 1.79
N LEU A 476 20.54 -19.63 1.08
CA LEU A 476 21.42 -18.50 1.40
C LEU A 476 20.72 -17.14 1.24
N PHE A 477 19.91 -16.96 0.18
CA PHE A 477 19.16 -15.70 -0.02
C PHE A 477 18.13 -15.47 1.09
N TYR A 478 17.41 -16.50 1.50
CA TYR A 478 16.44 -16.43 2.60
C TYR A 478 17.15 -16.14 3.92
N GLN A 479 18.21 -16.85 4.24
CA GLN A 479 19.00 -16.61 5.44
C GLN A 479 19.58 -15.19 5.46
N THR A 480 20.11 -14.71 4.34
CA THR A 480 20.63 -13.34 4.21
C THR A 480 19.54 -12.30 4.47
N THR A 481 18.34 -12.51 3.94
CA THR A 481 17.20 -11.64 4.17
C THR A 481 16.80 -11.65 5.63
N PHE A 482 16.68 -12.83 6.24
CA PHE A 482 16.37 -13.00 7.66
C PHE A 482 17.32 -12.22 8.56
N VAL A 483 18.62 -12.44 8.42
CA VAL A 483 19.65 -11.78 9.23
C VAL A 483 19.60 -10.25 9.07
N ARG A 484 19.44 -9.75 7.85
CA ARG A 484 19.32 -8.29 7.60
C ARG A 484 18.09 -7.70 8.27
N GLN A 485 16.94 -8.35 8.17
CA GLN A 485 15.71 -7.82 8.77
C GLN A 485 15.72 -7.95 10.31
N ARG A 486 16.22 -9.06 10.86
CA ARG A 486 16.45 -9.18 12.30
C ARG A 486 17.36 -8.05 12.81
N ASN A 487 18.50 -7.81 12.15
CA ASN A 487 19.42 -6.74 12.56
C ASN A 487 18.75 -5.36 12.50
N ARG A 488 17.93 -5.10 11.49
CA ARG A 488 17.15 -3.85 11.37
C ARG A 488 16.18 -3.71 12.54
N MET A 489 15.33 -4.71 12.78
CA MET A 489 14.33 -4.68 13.87
C MET A 489 15.00 -4.43 15.23
N VAL A 490 16.03 -5.20 15.55
CA VAL A 490 16.77 -5.06 16.82
C VAL A 490 17.42 -3.68 16.94
N THR A 491 18.05 -3.19 15.88
CA THR A 491 18.75 -1.89 15.91
C THR A 491 17.77 -0.73 16.08
N GLU A 492 16.68 -0.71 15.32
CA GLU A 492 15.71 0.39 15.41
C GLU A 492 14.97 0.39 16.76
N LEU A 493 14.60 -0.78 17.30
CA LEU A 493 14.00 -0.85 18.65
C LEU A 493 14.99 -0.38 19.75
N ARG A 494 16.27 -0.73 19.65
CA ARG A 494 17.30 -0.22 20.59
C ARG A 494 17.52 1.29 20.47
N LYS A 495 17.48 1.82 19.25
CA LYS A 495 17.55 3.29 19.05
C LYS A 495 16.34 3.96 19.67
N LEU A 496 15.14 3.45 19.40
CA LEU A 496 13.90 3.97 19.95
C LEU A 496 13.94 4.01 21.49
N LEU A 497 14.33 2.92 22.15
CA LEU A 497 14.50 2.90 23.60
C LEU A 497 15.45 3.98 24.10
N LYS A 498 16.59 4.15 23.41
CA LYS A 498 17.58 5.17 23.77
C LYS A 498 17.01 6.59 23.57
N GLU A 499 16.27 6.83 22.51
CA GLU A 499 15.64 8.12 22.23
C GLU A 499 14.57 8.46 23.26
N ILE A 500 13.71 7.51 23.61
CA ILE A 500 12.73 7.66 24.70
C ILE A 500 13.45 8.03 26.01
N ASP A 501 14.52 7.32 26.35
CA ASP A 501 15.29 7.60 27.56
C ASP A 501 15.96 8.98 27.55
N LEU A 502 16.48 9.41 26.41
CA LEU A 502 17.14 10.72 26.29
C LEU A 502 16.13 11.88 26.31
N GLU A 503 15.02 11.74 25.64
CA GLU A 503 14.03 12.80 25.50
C GLU A 503 13.23 13.01 26.77
N PHE A 504 12.81 11.93 27.42
CA PHE A 504 11.86 12.00 28.53
C PHE A 504 12.48 11.84 29.92
N ARG A 505 13.72 11.34 30.08
CA ARG A 505 14.44 11.35 31.39
C ARG A 505 14.87 12.73 31.84
N ASN A 506 15.12 13.66 30.92
CA ASN A 506 15.62 15.01 31.25
C ASN A 506 14.51 16.04 31.52
N GLY A 507 13.25 15.62 31.57
CA GLY A 507 12.12 16.51 31.91
C GLY A 507 12.16 17.08 33.33
N SER A 508 12.98 16.53 34.25
CA SER A 508 13.17 17.06 35.60
C SER A 508 14.23 18.15 35.69
N ASP A 509 15.14 18.27 34.72
CA ASP A 509 16.32 19.16 34.81
C ASP A 509 16.27 20.39 33.87
N ARG A 510 15.29 20.52 32.97
CA ARG A 510 15.21 21.67 32.05
C ARG A 510 14.60 22.96 32.64
N PHE A 511 14.11 22.95 33.87
CA PHE A 511 13.63 24.16 34.55
C PHE A 511 14.73 24.97 35.26
N GLY A 512 16.00 24.78 34.93
CA GLY A 512 17.12 25.46 35.57
C GLY A 512 18.23 25.94 34.64
N SER A 513 17.94 26.57 33.52
CA SER A 513 18.89 27.57 32.91
C SER A 513 18.34 28.14 31.60
N SER A 514 17.67 29.27 31.71
CA SER A 514 17.61 30.24 30.62
C SER A 514 19.02 30.70 30.29
N ARG A 515 19.61 30.18 29.24
CA ARG A 515 20.78 30.81 28.61
C ARG A 515 20.40 31.25 27.21
N ASN A 516 20.22 32.56 27.10
CA ASN A 516 20.36 33.33 25.87
C ASN A 516 21.51 32.77 25.03
N CYS A 517 21.22 32.32 23.84
CA CYS A 517 22.22 32.17 22.82
C CYS A 517 21.78 32.92 21.56
N ASP A 518 21.86 34.26 21.64
CA ASP A 518 22.01 35.09 20.44
C ASP A 518 23.31 34.69 19.75
N ARG A 519 23.21 33.95 18.68
CA ARG A 519 24.26 33.89 17.65
C ARG A 519 23.61 34.16 16.29
N ARG A 520 23.67 35.44 15.92
CA ARG A 520 23.66 35.83 14.51
C ARG A 520 24.83 35.14 13.84
N MET A 521 24.55 34.34 12.81
CA MET A 521 25.54 34.06 11.78
C MET A 521 25.26 34.99 10.60
N GLU A 522 26.13 35.97 10.42
CA GLU A 522 26.41 36.59 9.14
C GLU A 522 27.29 35.61 8.35
N ILE A 523 26.82 35.12 7.23
CA ILE A 523 27.56 34.93 5.96
C ILE A 523 26.55 35.01 4.82
#